data_d6d7d9b9765239fd98a623e49f03857b
#
_entry.id   d6d7d9b9765239fd98a623e49f03857b
#
_cell.length_a   1.000
_cell.length_b   1.000
_cell.length_c   1.000
_cell.angle_alpha   90.00
_cell.angle_beta   90.00
_cell.angle_gamma   90.00
#
_symmetry.space_group_name_H-M   'P 1'
#
loop_
_entity.id
_entity.type
_entity.pdbx_description
1 polymer ?
#
loop_
_entity_poly.entity_id
_entity_poly.type
_entity_poly.pdbx_seq_one_letter_code
_entity_poly.pdbx_strand_id
1 'polypeptide(L)'
;MDKKKKKQLESKGYKVGTVEQFLGLSSEESEYIELKLALSEALAKKRKRSKLTQVQLAKILKSSQSRVAKMEKGDPSVSLDLLVKSLLAMGAKKEN
;
A
#
# COMPACT_ATOMS: atom_id res chain seq x y z
N MET A 1 -14.02 -7.53 -1.50
CA MET A 1 -13.45 -8.03 -0.25
C MET A 1 -13.87 -9.45 -0.05
N ASP A 2 -12.96 -10.30 0.31
CA ASP A 2 -13.32 -11.69 0.44
C ASP A 2 -14.05 -11.95 1.77
N LYS A 3 -14.67 -13.12 1.87
CA LYS A 3 -15.49 -13.42 3.02
C LYS A 3 -14.71 -13.48 4.32
N LYS A 4 -13.50 -13.93 4.26
CA LYS A 4 -12.71 -14.07 5.46
C LYS A 4 -12.41 -12.71 6.08
N LYS A 5 -12.04 -11.77 5.24
CA LYS A 5 -11.74 -10.42 5.70
C LYS A 5 -12.98 -9.75 6.23
N LYS A 6 -14.11 -9.98 5.58
CA LYS A 6 -15.36 -9.40 6.04
C LYS A 6 -15.72 -9.91 7.44
N LYS A 7 -15.53 -11.20 7.67
CA LYS A 7 -15.81 -11.75 8.98
C LYS A 7 -14.91 -11.17 10.06
N GLN A 8 -13.64 -10.96 9.73
CA GLN A 8 -12.73 -10.38 10.69
C GLN A 8 -13.17 -9.00 11.12
N LEU A 9 -13.60 -8.20 10.17
CA LEU A 9 -14.06 -6.86 10.50
C LEU A 9 -15.31 -6.89 11.34
N GLU A 10 -16.22 -7.77 11.01
CA GLU A 10 -17.45 -7.87 11.77
C GLU A 10 -17.22 -8.37 13.17
N SER A 11 -16.28 -9.29 13.35
CA SER A 11 -15.99 -9.83 14.66
C SER A 11 -15.32 -8.78 15.55
N LYS A 12 -14.77 -7.75 14.95
CA LYS A 12 -14.18 -6.65 15.71
C LYS A 12 -15.18 -5.54 15.97
N GLY A 13 -16.44 -5.78 15.68
CA GLY A 13 -17.45 -4.79 15.93
C GLY A 13 -17.72 -3.85 14.79
N TYR A 14 -17.14 -4.10 13.63
CA TYR A 14 -17.37 -3.28 12.46
C TYR A 14 -18.20 -4.04 11.44
N LYS A 15 -18.99 -3.29 10.71
CA LYS A 15 -19.68 -3.84 9.57
C LYS A 15 -19.10 -3.15 8.35
N VAL A 16 -18.61 -3.94 7.42
CA VAL A 16 -17.95 -3.39 6.25
C VAL A 16 -18.83 -2.39 5.51
N GLY A 17 -20.10 -2.74 5.32
CA GLY A 17 -21.00 -1.84 4.65
C GLY A 17 -21.18 -0.52 5.38
N THR A 18 -21.18 -0.57 6.72
CA THR A 18 -21.36 0.64 7.52
C THR A 18 -20.16 1.57 7.36
N VAL A 19 -18.97 1.00 7.37
CA VAL A 19 -17.76 1.80 7.19
C VAL A 19 -17.75 2.45 5.82
N GLU A 20 -18.09 1.68 4.80
CA GLU A 20 -18.13 2.21 3.44
C GLU A 20 -19.17 3.32 3.32
N GLN A 21 -20.33 3.14 3.92
CA GLN A 21 -21.36 4.16 3.89
C GLN A 21 -20.90 5.42 4.60
N PHE A 22 -20.25 5.25 5.73
CA PHE A 22 -19.77 6.37 6.49
C PHE A 22 -18.75 7.18 5.71
N LEU A 23 -17.87 6.51 5.00
CA LEU A 23 -16.82 7.16 4.22
C LEU A 23 -17.29 7.56 2.83
N GLY A 24 -18.47 7.10 2.40
CA GLY A 24 -18.97 7.41 1.08
C GLY A 24 -18.22 6.66 -0.02
N LEU A 25 -17.68 5.49 0.31
CA LEU A 25 -16.89 4.73 -0.65
C LEU A 25 -17.69 3.54 -1.18
N SER A 26 -17.45 3.21 -2.44
CA SER A 26 -18.00 1.97 -3.00
C SER A 26 -17.10 0.81 -2.56
N SER A 27 -17.58 -0.41 -2.76
CA SER A 27 -16.78 -1.58 -2.45
C SER A 27 -15.48 -1.60 -3.24
N GLU A 28 -15.57 -1.24 -4.52
CA GLU A 28 -14.37 -1.22 -5.35
C GLU A 28 -13.38 -0.18 -4.86
N GLU A 29 -13.88 0.97 -4.44
CA GLU A 29 -12.99 2.01 -3.93
C GLU A 29 -12.33 1.59 -2.64
N SER A 30 -13.08 0.94 -1.76
CA SER A 30 -12.52 0.44 -0.52
C SER A 30 -11.43 -0.59 -0.79
N GLU A 31 -11.68 -1.51 -1.72
CA GLU A 31 -10.69 -2.53 -2.05
C GLU A 31 -9.46 -1.93 -2.69
N TYR A 32 -9.65 -0.90 -3.51
CA TYR A 32 -8.53 -0.22 -4.13
C TYR A 32 -7.64 0.42 -3.06
N ILE A 33 -8.25 1.08 -2.08
CA ILE A 33 -7.51 1.72 -1.01
C ILE A 33 -6.76 0.68 -0.18
N GLU A 34 -7.41 -0.46 0.12
CA GLU A 34 -6.76 -1.52 0.86
C GLU A 34 -5.56 -2.09 0.11
N LEU A 35 -5.72 -2.30 -1.19
CA LEU A 35 -4.62 -2.80 -2.00
C LEU A 35 -3.47 -1.82 -2.01
N LYS A 36 -3.78 -0.54 -2.16
CA LYS A 36 -2.76 0.49 -2.18
C LYS A 36 -1.99 0.52 -0.88
N LEU A 37 -2.70 0.43 0.25
CA LEU A 37 -2.04 0.42 1.55
C LEU A 37 -1.18 -0.82 1.72
N ALA A 38 -1.65 -1.97 1.24
CA ALA A 38 -0.86 -3.19 1.34
C ALA A 38 0.43 -3.08 0.54
N LEU A 39 0.36 -2.46 -0.64
CA LEU A 39 1.56 -2.27 -1.44
C LEU A 39 2.51 -1.26 -0.81
N SER A 40 1.95 -0.22 -0.18
CA SER A 40 2.78 0.74 0.53
C SER A 40 3.56 0.08 1.66
N GLU A 41 2.89 -0.79 2.41
CA GLU A 41 3.55 -1.52 3.48
C GLU A 41 4.58 -2.48 2.94
N ALA A 42 4.27 -3.14 1.82
CA ALA A 42 5.22 -4.08 1.21
C ALA A 42 6.49 -3.34 0.78
N LEU A 43 6.33 -2.13 0.25
CA LEU A 43 7.47 -1.33 -0.17
C LEU A 43 8.35 -0.99 1.03
N ALA A 44 7.74 -0.54 2.12
CA ALA A 44 8.49 -0.18 3.32
C ALA A 44 9.21 -1.40 3.89
N LYS A 45 8.54 -2.55 3.94
CA LYS A 45 9.15 -3.76 4.43
C LYS A 45 10.31 -4.21 3.55
N LYS A 46 10.12 -4.16 2.23
CA LYS A 46 11.17 -4.55 1.31
C LYS A 46 12.38 -3.64 1.48
N ARG A 47 12.13 -2.34 1.61
CA ARG A 47 13.23 -1.41 1.81
C ARG A 47 14.02 -1.73 3.08
N LYS A 48 13.29 -1.93 4.18
CA LYS A 48 13.94 -2.21 5.46
C LYS A 48 14.69 -3.54 5.43
N ARG A 49 14.09 -4.55 4.80
CA ARG A 49 14.74 -5.83 4.68
C ARG A 49 16.02 -5.73 3.87
N SER A 50 16.04 -4.83 2.89
CA SER A 50 17.24 -4.60 2.08
C SER A 50 18.21 -3.66 2.77
N LYS A 51 17.89 -3.20 3.97
CA LYS A 51 18.74 -2.30 4.76
C LYS A 51 19.03 -0.99 4.04
N LEU A 52 18.02 -0.47 3.37
CA LEU A 52 18.12 0.80 2.66
C LEU A 52 17.40 1.89 3.45
N THR A 53 17.95 3.10 3.41
CA THR A 53 17.24 4.25 3.92
C THR A 53 16.28 4.75 2.84
N GLN A 54 15.37 5.64 3.22
CA GLN A 54 14.48 6.23 2.23
C GLN A 54 15.26 7.03 1.19
N VAL A 55 16.34 7.68 1.60
CA VAL A 55 17.18 8.43 0.68
C VAL A 55 17.83 7.49 -0.34
N GLN A 56 18.33 6.36 0.13
CA GLN A 56 18.96 5.39 -0.76
C GLN A 56 17.95 4.82 -1.75
N LEU A 57 16.75 4.49 -1.27
CA LEU A 57 15.72 3.99 -2.16
C LEU A 57 15.33 5.05 -3.18
N ALA A 58 15.26 6.31 -2.74
CA ALA A 58 14.91 7.39 -3.65
C ALA A 58 15.90 7.46 -4.80
N LYS A 59 17.18 7.25 -4.52
CA LYS A 59 18.18 7.25 -5.58
C LYS A 59 17.96 6.11 -6.56
N ILE A 60 17.63 4.94 -6.05
CA ILE A 60 17.37 3.78 -6.91
C ILE A 60 16.17 4.06 -7.80
N LEU A 61 15.15 4.69 -7.25
CA LEU A 61 13.93 4.98 -8.00
C LEU A 61 14.01 6.26 -8.80
N LYS A 62 15.13 6.97 -8.71
CA LYS A 62 15.30 8.25 -9.38
C LYS A 62 14.21 9.22 -8.96
N SER A 63 13.99 9.26 -7.67
CA SER A 63 12.93 10.06 -7.07
C SER A 63 13.50 10.83 -5.89
N SER A 64 12.63 11.35 -5.02
CA SER A 64 13.05 12.09 -3.85
C SER A 64 12.69 11.32 -2.59
N GLN A 65 13.41 11.63 -1.50
CA GLN A 65 13.11 11.02 -0.22
C GLN A 65 11.69 11.36 0.23
N SER A 66 11.25 12.57 -0.07
CA SER A 66 9.90 12.99 0.26
C SER A 66 8.86 12.13 -0.44
N ARG A 67 9.09 11.80 -1.70
CA ARG A 67 8.17 10.95 -2.43
C ARG A 67 8.17 9.53 -1.89
N VAL A 68 9.36 9.00 -1.54
CA VAL A 68 9.43 7.66 -0.95
C VAL A 68 8.67 7.62 0.37
N ALA A 69 8.81 8.66 1.18
CA ALA A 69 8.07 8.72 2.43
C ALA A 69 6.56 8.69 2.19
N LYS A 70 6.10 9.42 1.19
CA LYS A 70 4.68 9.41 0.85
C LYS A 70 4.22 8.05 0.35
N MET A 71 5.05 7.40 -0.46
CA MET A 71 4.71 6.08 -0.96
C MET A 71 4.55 5.08 0.19
N GLU A 72 5.42 5.15 1.17
CA GLU A 72 5.38 4.21 2.28
C GLU A 72 4.23 4.48 3.24
N LYS A 73 3.73 5.70 3.24
CA LYS A 73 2.60 6.05 4.08
C LYS A 73 1.25 5.80 3.41
N GLY A 74 1.24 5.48 2.14
CA GLY A 74 0.00 5.31 1.42
C GLY A 74 -0.69 6.62 1.13
N ASP A 75 0.09 7.69 0.94
CA ASP A 75 -0.46 9.02 0.68
C ASP A 75 -1.37 8.99 -0.56
N PRO A 76 -2.53 9.64 -0.51
CA PRO A 76 -3.44 9.63 -1.66
C PRO A 76 -2.83 10.16 -2.95
N SER A 77 -1.81 11.01 -2.86
CA SER A 77 -1.18 11.57 -4.06
C SER A 77 -0.33 10.56 -4.81
N VAL A 78 -0.06 9.39 -4.21
CA VAL A 78 0.76 8.38 -4.82
C VAL A 78 -0.13 7.38 -5.53
N SER A 79 0.16 7.09 -6.80
CA SER A 79 -0.66 6.17 -7.58
C SER A 79 -0.28 4.73 -7.31
N LEU A 80 -1.23 3.84 -7.54
CA LEU A 80 -0.98 2.41 -7.44
C LEU A 80 0.12 2.00 -8.41
N ASP A 81 0.09 2.57 -9.61
CA ASP A 81 1.07 2.28 -10.63
C ASP A 81 2.48 2.58 -10.14
N LEU A 82 2.66 3.70 -9.46
CA LEU A 82 3.96 4.07 -8.94
C LEU A 82 4.44 3.06 -7.90
N LEU A 83 3.54 2.59 -7.04
CA LEU A 83 3.90 1.61 -6.03
C LEU A 83 4.32 0.30 -6.67
N VAL A 84 3.60 -0.16 -7.68
CA VAL A 84 3.94 -1.40 -8.37
C VAL A 84 5.29 -1.27 -9.05
N LYS A 85 5.50 -0.17 -9.76
CA LYS A 85 6.76 0.04 -10.45
C LYS A 85 7.93 0.12 -9.48
N SER A 86 7.72 0.74 -8.33
CA SER A 86 8.77 0.85 -7.33
C SER A 86 9.13 -0.52 -6.76
N LEU A 87 8.14 -1.35 -6.47
CA LEU A 87 8.40 -2.68 -5.98
C LEU A 87 9.15 -3.52 -7.01
N LEU A 88 8.79 -3.40 -8.27
CA LEU A 88 9.49 -4.13 -9.32
C LEU A 88 10.92 -3.64 -9.46
N ALA A 89 11.15 -2.33 -9.30
CA ALA A 89 12.50 -1.80 -9.37
C ALA A 89 13.36 -2.33 -8.24
N MET A 90 12.76 -2.68 -7.11
CA MET A 90 13.51 -3.27 -6.01
C MET A 90 13.66 -4.78 -6.18
N GLY A 91 13.24 -5.33 -7.30
CA GLY A 91 13.42 -6.73 -7.57
C GLY A 91 12.39 -7.65 -6.95
N ALA A 92 11.27 -7.11 -6.54
CA ALA A 92 10.26 -7.93 -5.89
C ALA A 92 9.83 -9.10 -6.75
N LYS A 93 9.70 -8.89 -8.05
CA LYS A 93 9.25 -9.97 -8.88
C LYS A 93 10.30 -11.01 -9.14
N LYS A 94 11.57 -10.72 -8.84
CA LYS A 94 12.61 -11.68 -9.06
C LYS A 94 12.72 -12.66 -7.98
N GLU A 95 12.00 -12.51 -6.98
CA GLU A 95 12.11 -13.38 -5.92
C GLU A 95 11.57 -14.65 -6.23
N ASN A 96 10.99 -14.75 -7.24
CA ASN A 96 10.55 -15.98 -7.63
C ASN A 96 11.21 -17.11 -7.16
#